data_ddaf9f224bb56ef0464c30b9cb8bdbab
#
_entry.id   ddaf9f224bb56ef0464c30b9cb8bdbab
#
_cell.length_a   1.000
_cell.length_b   1.000
_cell.length_c   1.000
_cell.angle_alpha   90.00
_cell.angle_beta   90.00
_cell.angle_gamma   90.00
#
_symmetry.space_group_name_H-M   'P 1'
#
loop_
_entity.id
_entity.type
_entity.pdbx_description
1 polymer ?
#
loop_
_entity_poly.entity_id
_entity_poly.type
_entity_poly.pdbx_seq_one_letter_code
_entity_poly.pdbx_strand_id
1 'polypeptide(L)'
;MVSQRILCLAMALSLAGLSQPSSAAEAPASAPAPECAANAPLDTRVEAVLAKTDRSDKQRANDTNRLSETRFVLAHVKPGDHVLDMGAGEGYASMLLSAAVCTGSVDSQNPQGWVDFYKMSAARDAMAAARPNVHLLTTEFTAILKPAAPYDVIFIGTIYHDTYNEKGQDAVAMDKALLADLKPGGLVILTDHKTVDGAGISATNTLHRIDKAQVLSDFKAAGVELVEDSNVLANPADDHAKIVFDPSIRGKTDRMALVFRRPL
;
A
#
# COMPACT_ATOMS: atom_id res chain seq x y z
N MET A 1 -39.13 -69.34 54.32
CA MET A 1 -38.90 -68.38 55.40
C MET A 1 -38.81 -67.01 54.74
N VAL A 2 -39.84 -66.23 55.01
CA VAL A 2 -40.07 -64.92 54.36
C VAL A 2 -39.56 -63.86 55.31
N SER A 3 -38.74 -62.90 54.78
CA SER A 3 -38.38 -61.71 55.54
C SER A 3 -38.72 -60.49 54.71
N GLN A 4 -39.74 -59.78 55.15
CA GLN A 4 -40.12 -58.47 54.67
C GLN A 4 -39.11 -57.40 55.08
N ARG A 5 -38.78 -56.52 54.19
CA ARG A 5 -38.08 -55.26 54.54
C ARG A 5 -38.92 -54.08 54.02
N ILE A 6 -39.23 -53.24 54.96
CA ILE A 6 -40.00 -52.02 54.87
C ILE A 6 -39.25 -50.96 54.08
N LEU A 7 -39.91 -50.33 53.14
CA LEU A 7 -39.38 -49.23 52.29
C LEU A 7 -39.81 -47.88 52.90
N CYS A 8 -38.81 -47.13 53.45
CA CYS A 8 -39.04 -45.73 53.86
C CYS A 8 -38.85 -44.80 52.65
N LEU A 9 -39.92 -44.07 52.30
CA LEU A 9 -39.94 -43.06 51.24
C LEU A 9 -39.54 -41.71 51.83
N ALA A 10 -38.37 -41.18 51.45
CA ALA A 10 -37.93 -39.84 51.83
C ALA A 10 -38.23 -38.91 50.66
N MET A 11 -39.12 -37.97 50.83
CA MET A 11 -39.39 -36.86 49.91
C MET A 11 -38.29 -35.83 50.03
N ALA A 12 -37.48 -35.65 48.97
CA ALA A 12 -36.54 -34.53 48.83
C ALA A 12 -37.23 -33.40 48.05
N LEU A 13 -37.47 -32.26 48.70
CA LEU A 13 -37.85 -31.02 48.05
C LEU A 13 -36.64 -30.43 47.29
N SER A 14 -36.70 -30.38 45.98
CA SER A 14 -35.76 -29.67 45.11
C SER A 14 -36.12 -28.20 45.05
N LEU A 15 -35.33 -27.33 45.67
CA LEU A 15 -35.38 -25.90 45.37
C LEU A 15 -34.71 -25.65 44.00
N ALA A 16 -35.49 -25.33 42.99
CA ALA A 16 -35.01 -24.84 41.71
C ALA A 16 -34.54 -23.38 41.87
N GLY A 17 -33.25 -23.19 41.97
CA GLY A 17 -32.63 -21.88 41.91
C GLY A 17 -32.68 -21.34 40.48
N LEU A 18 -33.46 -20.28 40.24
CA LEU A 18 -33.47 -19.51 39.02
C LEU A 18 -32.14 -18.74 38.92
N SER A 19 -31.18 -19.27 38.15
CA SER A 19 -29.98 -18.54 37.71
C SER A 19 -30.38 -17.50 36.69
N GLN A 20 -30.37 -16.24 37.04
CA GLN A 20 -30.48 -15.15 36.07
C GLN A 20 -29.24 -15.15 35.16
N PRO A 21 -29.41 -15.01 33.84
CA PRO A 21 -28.24 -14.83 32.97
C PRO A 21 -27.61 -13.47 33.32
N SER A 22 -26.33 -13.52 33.77
CA SER A 22 -25.53 -12.33 33.93
C SER A 22 -25.32 -11.70 32.53
N SER A 23 -25.95 -10.55 32.29
CA SER A 23 -25.65 -9.73 31.14
C SER A 23 -24.20 -9.23 31.32
N ALA A 24 -23.26 -9.87 30.64
CA ALA A 24 -21.93 -9.32 30.50
C ALA A 24 -22.07 -8.01 29.75
N ALA A 25 -21.89 -6.87 30.43
CA ALA A 25 -21.80 -5.56 29.80
C ALA A 25 -20.61 -5.63 28.81
N GLU A 26 -20.91 -5.48 27.54
CA GLU A 26 -19.91 -5.38 26.48
C GLU A 26 -18.99 -4.19 26.83
N ALA A 27 -17.70 -4.44 26.99
CA ALA A 27 -16.73 -3.38 27.26
C ALA A 27 -16.82 -2.35 26.12
N PRO A 28 -16.80 -1.03 26.42
CA PRO A 28 -16.87 -0.04 25.38
C PRO A 28 -15.73 -0.27 24.38
N ALA A 29 -16.07 -0.31 23.09
CA ALA A 29 -15.09 -0.45 22.03
C ALA A 29 -14.02 0.65 22.20
N SER A 30 -12.74 0.25 22.26
CA SER A 30 -11.64 1.23 22.34
C SER A 30 -11.70 2.16 21.13
N ALA A 31 -11.38 3.44 21.32
CA ALA A 31 -11.28 4.39 20.20
C ALA A 31 -10.32 3.84 19.13
N PRO A 32 -10.61 4.04 17.84
CA PRO A 32 -9.71 3.59 16.78
C PRO A 32 -8.33 4.23 16.93
N ALA A 33 -7.29 3.49 16.53
CA ALA A 33 -5.93 4.03 16.49
C ALA A 33 -5.87 5.32 15.63
N PRO A 34 -4.98 6.30 15.93
CA PRO A 34 -4.99 7.60 15.26
C PRO A 34 -4.91 7.52 13.73
N GLU A 35 -4.14 6.58 13.20
CA GLU A 35 -4.04 6.34 11.76
C GLU A 35 -5.34 5.84 11.13
N CYS A 36 -6.22 5.26 11.93
CA CYS A 36 -7.48 4.66 11.53
C CYS A 36 -8.69 5.56 11.78
N ALA A 37 -8.52 6.68 12.45
CA ALA A 37 -9.61 7.62 12.68
C ALA A 37 -9.92 8.39 11.39
N ALA A 38 -11.11 8.21 10.84
CA ALA A 38 -11.51 8.75 9.53
C ALA A 38 -11.31 10.28 9.39
N ASN A 39 -11.39 11.02 10.51
CA ASN A 39 -11.27 12.49 10.56
C ASN A 39 -9.95 12.95 11.20
N ALA A 40 -8.98 12.05 11.46
CA ALA A 40 -7.70 12.47 12.00
C ALA A 40 -6.96 13.37 11.00
N PRO A 41 -6.30 14.45 11.47
CA PRO A 41 -5.43 15.26 10.61
C PRO A 41 -4.37 14.39 9.93
N LEU A 42 -4.00 14.76 8.70
CA LEU A 42 -3.00 13.99 7.93
C LEU A 42 -1.70 13.81 8.73
N ASP A 43 -1.21 14.86 9.37
CA ASP A 43 0.03 14.80 10.15
C ASP A 43 -0.05 13.78 11.28
N THR A 44 -1.15 13.75 12.01
CA THR A 44 -1.40 12.76 13.06
C THR A 44 -1.40 11.34 12.51
N ARG A 45 -2.02 11.12 11.35
CA ARG A 45 -2.02 9.82 10.68
C ARG A 45 -0.61 9.41 10.23
N VAL A 46 0.13 10.32 9.62
CA VAL A 46 1.51 10.08 9.17
C VAL A 46 2.42 9.73 10.35
N GLU A 47 2.38 10.52 11.43
CA GLU A 47 3.15 10.27 12.64
C GLU A 47 2.82 8.90 13.25
N ALA A 48 1.54 8.56 13.36
CA ALA A 48 1.11 7.26 13.91
C ALA A 48 1.57 6.07 13.04
N VAL A 49 1.53 6.20 11.71
CA VAL A 49 2.02 5.17 10.78
C VAL A 49 3.54 5.02 10.88
N LEU A 50 4.30 6.13 10.94
CA LEU A 50 5.75 6.10 11.04
C LEU A 50 6.23 5.57 12.41
N ALA A 51 5.46 5.76 13.47
CA ALA A 51 5.76 5.28 14.82
C ALA A 51 5.59 3.75 15.00
N LYS A 52 5.06 3.02 14.00
CA LYS A 52 4.89 1.56 14.11
C LYS A 52 6.23 0.85 14.31
N THR A 53 6.30 0.01 15.34
CA THR A 53 7.54 -0.65 15.79
C THR A 53 7.87 -1.94 15.06
N ASP A 54 6.94 -2.49 14.31
CA ASP A 54 7.07 -3.70 13.50
C ASP A 54 7.76 -3.49 12.13
N ARG A 55 8.28 -2.28 11.90
CA ARG A 55 9.08 -1.91 10.72
C ARG A 55 10.57 -2.17 10.99
N SER A 56 11.30 -2.63 9.96
CA SER A 56 12.75 -2.86 10.07
C SER A 56 13.53 -1.54 10.26
N ASP A 57 14.75 -1.62 10.81
CA ASP A 57 15.65 -0.46 10.93
C ASP A 57 15.97 0.16 9.56
N LYS A 58 16.12 -0.68 8.52
CA LYS A 58 16.33 -0.24 7.13
C LYS A 58 15.15 0.59 6.63
N GLN A 59 13.92 0.21 6.95
CA GLN A 59 12.73 0.97 6.59
C GLN A 59 12.70 2.30 7.34
N ARG A 60 12.90 2.30 8.67
CA ARG A 60 12.91 3.52 9.48
C ARG A 60 14.01 4.50 9.08
N ALA A 61 15.19 4.01 8.68
CA ALA A 61 16.28 4.85 8.20
C ALA A 61 15.93 5.67 6.94
N ASN A 62 14.92 5.24 6.18
CA ASN A 62 14.45 5.97 4.99
C ASN A 62 13.36 7.01 5.29
N ASP A 63 12.80 7.05 6.48
CA ASP A 63 11.63 7.89 6.80
C ASP A 63 11.88 9.37 6.52
N THR A 64 13.03 9.90 6.93
CA THR A 64 13.37 11.31 6.70
C THR A 64 13.41 11.66 5.21
N ASN A 65 14.04 10.80 4.39
CA ASN A 65 14.18 11.04 2.95
C ASN A 65 12.87 10.85 2.18
N ARG A 66 11.95 10.06 2.73
CA ARG A 66 10.66 9.74 2.09
C ARG A 66 9.45 10.40 2.77
N LEU A 67 9.67 11.27 3.75
CA LEU A 67 8.56 11.88 4.51
C LEU A 67 7.58 12.64 3.59
N SER A 68 8.08 13.47 2.68
CA SER A 68 7.23 14.24 1.75
C SER A 68 6.41 13.31 0.85
N GLU A 69 7.01 12.23 0.35
CA GLU A 69 6.31 11.22 -0.46
C GLU A 69 5.27 10.47 0.38
N THR A 70 5.64 10.05 1.60
CA THR A 70 4.71 9.39 2.53
C THR A 70 3.49 10.27 2.82
N ARG A 71 3.70 11.56 3.09
CA ARG A 71 2.60 12.52 3.30
C ARG A 71 1.72 12.65 2.08
N PHE A 72 2.33 12.79 0.89
CA PHE A 72 1.61 12.89 -0.36
C PHE A 72 0.74 11.66 -0.62
N VAL A 73 1.28 10.45 -0.47
CA VAL A 73 0.55 9.21 -0.67
C VAL A 73 -0.58 9.04 0.36
N LEU A 74 -0.29 9.23 1.65
CA LEU A 74 -1.28 9.05 2.71
C LEU A 74 -2.40 10.11 2.72
N ALA A 75 -2.21 11.25 2.03
CA ALA A 75 -3.29 12.21 1.81
C ALA A 75 -4.43 11.64 0.95
N HIS A 76 -4.14 10.64 0.12
CA HIS A 76 -5.08 10.05 -0.85
C HIS A 76 -5.53 8.63 -0.46
N VAL A 77 -5.04 8.08 0.65
CA VAL A 77 -5.40 6.74 1.15
C VAL A 77 -6.26 6.86 2.39
N LYS A 78 -7.29 6.02 2.49
CA LYS A 78 -8.27 6.04 3.57
C LYS A 78 -8.32 4.70 4.31
N PRO A 79 -8.74 4.67 5.57
CA PRO A 79 -9.11 3.43 6.24
C PRO A 79 -10.16 2.65 5.45
N GLY A 80 -9.91 1.36 5.25
CA GLY A 80 -10.78 0.47 4.48
C GLY A 80 -10.43 0.34 3.00
N ASP A 81 -9.50 1.15 2.47
CA ASP A 81 -9.11 1.04 1.06
C ASP A 81 -8.42 -0.30 0.76
N HIS A 82 -8.65 -0.82 -0.43
CA HIS A 82 -7.87 -1.88 -1.06
C HIS A 82 -6.83 -1.23 -1.99
N VAL A 83 -5.56 -1.41 -1.68
CA VAL A 83 -4.45 -0.71 -2.34
C VAL A 83 -3.53 -1.69 -3.05
N LEU A 84 -3.16 -1.40 -4.30
CA LEU A 84 -2.03 -2.03 -4.97
C LEU A 84 -0.78 -1.16 -4.76
N ASP A 85 0.29 -1.74 -4.21
CA ASP A 85 1.65 -1.18 -4.20
C ASP A 85 2.45 -1.87 -5.31
N MET A 86 2.54 -1.22 -6.46
CA MET A 86 3.15 -1.75 -7.67
C MET A 86 4.67 -1.55 -7.66
N GLY A 87 5.42 -2.63 -7.89
CA GLY A 87 6.88 -2.58 -7.81
C GLY A 87 7.37 -2.27 -6.39
N ALA A 88 6.72 -2.85 -5.39
CA ALA A 88 6.85 -2.51 -3.96
C ALA A 88 8.26 -2.68 -3.37
N GLY A 89 9.18 -3.35 -4.10
CA GLY A 89 10.51 -3.68 -3.60
C GLY A 89 10.45 -4.53 -2.33
N GLU A 90 11.22 -4.15 -1.32
CA GLU A 90 11.21 -4.81 0.00
C GLU A 90 10.04 -4.35 0.90
N GLY A 91 9.08 -3.58 0.38
CA GLY A 91 7.83 -3.24 1.06
C GLY A 91 7.87 -2.02 1.98
N TYR A 92 8.73 -1.03 1.71
CA TYR A 92 8.70 0.22 2.49
C TYR A 92 7.31 0.88 2.46
N ALA A 93 6.77 1.10 1.26
CA ALA A 93 5.45 1.71 1.11
C ALA A 93 4.34 0.76 1.59
N SER A 94 4.42 -0.54 1.26
CA SER A 94 3.44 -1.53 1.70
C SER A 94 3.24 -1.55 3.22
N MET A 95 4.32 -1.42 4.02
CA MET A 95 4.24 -1.36 5.49
C MET A 95 3.49 -0.12 5.98
N LEU A 96 3.71 1.04 5.35
CA LEU A 96 3.03 2.28 5.71
C LEU A 96 1.56 2.27 5.27
N LEU A 97 1.32 1.84 4.04
CA LEU A 97 -0.02 1.69 3.48
C LEU A 97 -0.87 0.73 4.30
N SER A 98 -0.33 -0.44 4.68
CA SER A 98 -1.05 -1.44 5.48
C SER A 98 -1.50 -0.91 6.83
N ALA A 99 -0.69 -0.05 7.47
CA ALA A 99 -1.09 0.63 8.69
C ALA A 99 -2.18 1.69 8.42
N ALA A 100 -2.07 2.44 7.32
CA ALA A 100 -2.98 3.53 6.99
C ALA A 100 -4.37 3.05 6.54
N VAL A 101 -4.44 1.90 5.84
CA VAL A 101 -5.73 1.35 5.40
C VAL A 101 -6.50 0.61 6.49
N CYS A 102 -5.86 0.30 7.62
CA CYS A 102 -6.49 -0.29 8.81
C CYS A 102 -7.23 -1.61 8.53
N THR A 103 -8.55 -1.56 8.33
CA THR A 103 -9.39 -2.71 7.95
C THR A 103 -9.33 -3.04 6.46
N GLY A 104 -8.66 -2.21 5.66
CA GLY A 104 -8.39 -2.45 4.26
C GLY A 104 -7.22 -3.41 4.05
N SER A 105 -6.77 -3.55 2.80
CA SER A 105 -5.70 -4.47 2.43
C SER A 105 -4.71 -3.84 1.46
N VAL A 106 -3.51 -4.41 1.39
CA VAL A 106 -2.45 -3.99 0.47
C VAL A 106 -1.95 -5.21 -0.30
N ASP A 107 -2.03 -5.16 -1.60
CA ASP A 107 -1.39 -6.11 -2.50
C ASP A 107 0.00 -5.56 -2.86
N SER A 108 1.05 -6.20 -2.34
CA SER A 108 2.45 -5.82 -2.54
C SER A 108 3.03 -6.60 -3.71
N GLN A 109 3.09 -5.95 -4.89
CA GLN A 109 3.44 -6.60 -6.15
C GLN A 109 4.91 -6.36 -6.51
N ASN A 110 5.57 -7.40 -7.01
CA ASN A 110 6.85 -7.31 -7.70
C ASN A 110 6.95 -8.39 -8.81
N PRO A 111 7.66 -8.13 -9.93
CA PRO A 111 8.02 -9.18 -10.88
C PRO A 111 8.93 -10.24 -10.23
N GLN A 112 8.80 -11.50 -10.64
CA GLN A 112 9.63 -12.59 -10.11
C GLN A 112 11.12 -12.32 -10.34
N GLY A 113 11.48 -11.82 -11.52
CA GLY A 113 12.87 -11.48 -11.84
C GLY A 113 13.47 -10.45 -10.88
N TRP A 114 12.69 -9.48 -10.40
CA TRP A 114 13.14 -8.51 -9.40
C TRP A 114 13.31 -9.15 -8.02
N VAL A 115 12.35 -10.00 -7.61
CA VAL A 115 12.42 -10.71 -6.33
C VAL A 115 13.70 -11.52 -6.22
N ASP A 116 14.06 -12.22 -7.29
CA ASP A 116 15.24 -13.08 -7.34
C ASP A 116 16.53 -12.26 -7.43
N PHE A 117 16.58 -11.28 -8.33
CA PHE A 117 17.77 -10.46 -8.57
C PHE A 117 18.16 -9.65 -7.32
N TYR A 118 17.19 -8.98 -6.69
CA TYR A 118 17.42 -8.16 -5.49
C TYR A 118 17.32 -8.97 -4.18
N LYS A 119 17.10 -10.29 -4.24
CA LYS A 119 16.99 -11.20 -3.08
C LYS A 119 15.96 -10.74 -2.05
N MET A 120 14.79 -10.32 -2.52
CA MET A 120 13.77 -9.68 -1.67
C MET A 120 12.88 -10.65 -0.90
N SER A 121 12.92 -11.96 -1.17
CA SER A 121 11.98 -12.94 -0.61
C SER A 121 11.87 -12.86 0.91
N ALA A 122 12.99 -12.94 1.63
CA ALA A 122 12.97 -12.93 3.10
C ALA A 122 12.38 -11.65 3.70
N ALA A 123 12.66 -10.47 3.10
CA ALA A 123 12.11 -9.20 3.57
C ALA A 123 10.58 -9.12 3.32
N ARG A 124 10.14 -9.60 2.17
CA ARG A 124 8.72 -9.67 1.80
C ARG A 124 7.94 -10.63 2.69
N ASP A 125 8.49 -11.83 2.95
CA ASP A 125 7.86 -12.81 3.84
C ASP A 125 7.74 -12.28 5.26
N ALA A 126 8.79 -11.63 5.77
CA ALA A 126 8.77 -10.99 7.09
C ALA A 126 7.72 -9.87 7.17
N MET A 127 7.56 -9.08 6.11
CA MET A 127 6.52 -8.06 6.02
C MET A 127 5.12 -8.68 6.08
N ALA A 128 4.84 -9.68 5.27
CA ALA A 128 3.53 -10.34 5.24
C ALA A 128 3.21 -11.03 6.58
N ALA A 129 4.23 -11.60 7.25
CA ALA A 129 4.06 -12.16 8.59
C ALA A 129 3.74 -11.10 9.65
N ALA A 130 4.34 -9.90 9.55
CA ALA A 130 4.09 -8.79 10.46
C ALA A 130 2.76 -8.07 10.19
N ARG A 131 2.25 -8.14 8.96
CA ARG A 131 1.06 -7.41 8.49
C ARG A 131 0.10 -8.35 7.77
N PRO A 132 -0.87 -8.96 8.49
CA PRO A 132 -1.82 -9.92 7.90
C PRO A 132 -2.68 -9.36 6.77
N ASN A 133 -2.82 -8.04 6.68
CA ASN A 133 -3.52 -7.34 5.61
C ASN A 133 -2.61 -6.98 4.40
N VAL A 134 -1.36 -7.47 4.37
CA VAL A 134 -0.48 -7.38 3.20
C VAL A 134 -0.44 -8.73 2.49
N HIS A 135 -0.79 -8.74 1.22
CA HIS A 135 -0.73 -9.91 0.36
C HIS A 135 0.42 -9.75 -0.64
N LEU A 136 1.27 -10.78 -0.74
CA LEU A 136 2.38 -10.76 -1.68
C LEU A 136 1.91 -11.21 -3.06
N LEU A 137 2.05 -10.36 -4.05
CA LEU A 137 1.85 -10.70 -5.46
C LEU A 137 3.20 -10.80 -6.16
N THR A 138 3.40 -11.87 -6.92
CA THR A 138 4.58 -12.06 -7.76
C THR A 138 4.11 -12.27 -9.19
N THR A 139 3.98 -11.15 -9.92
CA THR A 139 3.43 -11.09 -11.26
C THR A 139 4.19 -10.04 -12.07
N GLU A 140 4.27 -10.22 -13.38
CA GLU A 140 4.81 -9.21 -14.27
C GLU A 140 3.90 -7.97 -14.30
N PHE A 141 4.44 -6.79 -14.63
CA PHE A 141 3.67 -5.55 -14.65
C PHE A 141 2.48 -5.58 -15.63
N THR A 142 2.61 -6.30 -16.74
CA THR A 142 1.52 -6.48 -17.73
C THR A 142 0.54 -7.60 -17.39
N ALA A 143 0.92 -8.48 -16.48
CA ALA A 143 0.12 -9.63 -16.06
C ALA A 143 -0.47 -9.43 -14.67
N ILE A 144 -0.79 -8.17 -14.31
CA ILE A 144 -1.41 -7.86 -13.03
C ILE A 144 -2.71 -8.64 -12.94
N LEU A 145 -2.77 -9.46 -11.92
CA LEU A 145 -3.88 -10.38 -11.71
C LEU A 145 -5.16 -9.58 -11.46
N LYS A 146 -6.27 -10.10 -11.96
CA LYS A 146 -7.58 -9.61 -11.53
C LYS A 146 -7.68 -9.81 -10.01
N PRO A 147 -7.67 -8.75 -9.20
CA PRO A 147 -7.82 -8.88 -7.76
C PRO A 147 -9.19 -9.45 -7.43
N ALA A 148 -9.34 -10.03 -6.24
CA ALA A 148 -10.64 -10.53 -5.77
C ALA A 148 -11.71 -9.43 -5.71
N ALA A 149 -11.28 -8.17 -5.50
CA ALA A 149 -12.11 -6.97 -5.59
C ALA A 149 -11.26 -5.86 -6.23
N PRO A 150 -11.88 -4.91 -6.99
CA PRO A 150 -11.14 -3.80 -7.58
C PRO A 150 -10.47 -2.93 -6.52
N TYR A 151 -9.33 -2.32 -6.87
CA TYR A 151 -8.59 -1.41 -6.01
C TYR A 151 -9.28 -0.05 -5.86
N ASP A 152 -9.18 0.53 -4.68
CA ASP A 152 -9.50 1.94 -4.43
C ASP A 152 -8.35 2.85 -4.89
N VAL A 153 -7.10 2.39 -4.65
CA VAL A 153 -5.88 3.12 -4.96
C VAL A 153 -4.84 2.18 -5.56
N ILE A 154 -4.14 2.64 -6.59
CA ILE A 154 -2.92 2.02 -7.10
C ILE A 154 -1.78 3.00 -6.84
N PHE A 155 -0.74 2.57 -6.13
CA PHE A 155 0.48 3.35 -5.90
C PHE A 155 1.61 2.82 -6.79
N ILE A 156 2.25 3.74 -7.53
CA ILE A 156 3.42 3.47 -8.39
C ILE A 156 4.55 4.38 -7.91
N GLY A 157 5.44 3.83 -7.09
CA GLY A 157 6.45 4.60 -6.38
C GLY A 157 7.85 4.48 -6.97
N THR A 158 8.27 5.43 -7.81
CA THR A 158 9.63 5.52 -8.39
C THR A 158 10.05 4.30 -9.21
N ILE A 159 9.10 3.69 -9.92
CA ILE A 159 9.35 2.51 -10.77
C ILE A 159 8.71 2.61 -12.16
N TYR A 160 7.94 3.65 -12.45
CA TYR A 160 7.26 3.73 -13.73
C TYR A 160 8.24 3.82 -14.91
N HIS A 161 9.36 4.53 -14.75
CA HIS A 161 10.45 4.55 -15.74
C HIS A 161 11.01 3.16 -16.03
N ASP A 162 11.04 2.23 -15.05
CA ASP A 162 11.56 0.88 -15.23
C ASP A 162 10.65 0.01 -16.11
N THR A 163 9.37 0.33 -16.19
CA THR A 163 8.44 -0.40 -17.07
C THR A 163 8.85 -0.30 -18.55
N TYR A 164 9.51 0.79 -18.94
CA TYR A 164 10.07 0.95 -20.29
C TYR A 164 11.36 0.15 -20.54
N ASN A 165 12.00 -0.31 -19.49
CA ASN A 165 13.24 -1.08 -19.58
C ASN A 165 12.99 -2.58 -19.70
N GLU A 166 11.76 -3.04 -19.41
CA GLU A 166 11.36 -4.44 -19.54
C GLU A 166 11.10 -4.80 -21.01
N LYS A 167 11.73 -5.88 -21.47
CA LYS A 167 11.65 -6.29 -22.87
C LYS A 167 10.21 -6.64 -23.29
N GLY A 168 9.73 -5.95 -24.31
CA GLY A 168 8.39 -6.20 -24.87
C GLY A 168 7.26 -5.54 -24.08
N GLN A 169 7.56 -4.68 -23.15
CA GLN A 169 6.55 -3.91 -22.39
C GLN A 169 5.95 -2.80 -23.26
N ASP A 170 4.66 -2.62 -23.10
CA ASP A 170 3.88 -1.49 -23.61
C ASP A 170 3.27 -0.76 -22.41
N ALA A 171 3.83 0.40 -22.06
CA ALA A 171 3.41 1.15 -20.88
C ALA A 171 1.92 1.52 -20.94
N VAL A 172 1.41 1.90 -22.10
CA VAL A 172 -0.03 2.24 -22.26
C VAL A 172 -0.91 1.01 -22.12
N ALA A 173 -0.49 -0.16 -22.61
CA ALA A 173 -1.23 -1.40 -22.41
C ALA A 173 -1.23 -1.83 -20.94
N MET A 174 -0.10 -1.66 -20.25
CA MET A 174 0.02 -1.88 -18.82
C MET A 174 -0.92 -0.95 -18.04
N ASP A 175 -0.90 0.35 -18.33
CA ASP A 175 -1.77 1.33 -17.68
C ASP A 175 -3.25 0.99 -17.87
N LYS A 176 -3.66 0.58 -19.08
CA LYS A 176 -5.03 0.11 -19.34
C LYS A 176 -5.39 -1.13 -18.52
N ALA A 177 -4.46 -2.07 -18.35
CA ALA A 177 -4.69 -3.25 -17.53
C ALA A 177 -4.86 -2.88 -16.05
N LEU A 178 -3.99 -2.00 -15.52
CA LEU A 178 -4.11 -1.44 -14.17
C LEU A 178 -5.47 -0.77 -13.93
N LEU A 179 -5.91 0.03 -14.91
CA LEU A 179 -7.18 0.74 -14.81
C LEU A 179 -8.40 -0.20 -14.86
N ALA A 180 -8.28 -1.35 -15.52
CA ALA A 180 -9.35 -2.34 -15.48
C ALA A 180 -9.59 -2.88 -14.06
N ASP A 181 -8.54 -2.93 -13.25
CA ASP A 181 -8.58 -3.42 -11.86
C ASP A 181 -8.83 -2.30 -10.83
N LEU A 182 -8.91 -1.04 -11.24
CA LEU A 182 -9.21 0.11 -10.39
C LEU A 182 -10.72 0.37 -10.37
N LYS A 183 -11.31 0.72 -9.24
CA LYS A 183 -12.74 1.13 -9.16
C LYS A 183 -13.02 2.36 -10.02
N PRO A 184 -14.23 2.54 -10.58
CA PRO A 184 -14.67 3.84 -11.07
C PRO A 184 -14.47 4.91 -9.99
N GLY A 185 -13.84 6.04 -10.33
CA GLY A 185 -13.48 7.09 -9.36
C GLY A 185 -12.24 6.78 -8.50
N GLY A 186 -11.66 5.57 -8.59
CA GLY A 186 -10.43 5.19 -7.91
C GLY A 186 -9.21 5.97 -8.42
N LEU A 187 -8.13 5.95 -7.63
CA LEU A 187 -6.95 6.79 -7.85
C LEU A 187 -5.72 5.98 -8.24
N VAL A 188 -4.92 6.52 -9.17
CA VAL A 188 -3.52 6.14 -9.33
C VAL A 188 -2.67 7.25 -8.75
N ILE A 189 -1.82 6.93 -7.77
CA ILE A 189 -0.83 7.84 -7.20
C ILE A 189 0.52 7.43 -7.78
N LEU A 190 1.16 8.35 -8.48
CA LEU A 190 2.44 8.10 -9.13
C LEU A 190 3.49 9.09 -8.64
N THR A 191 4.63 8.57 -8.22
CA THR A 191 5.85 9.36 -8.01
C THR A 191 6.96 8.78 -8.86
N ASP A 192 7.75 9.62 -9.54
CA ASP A 192 8.92 9.14 -10.27
C ASP A 192 10.01 10.19 -10.43
N HIS A 193 11.22 9.75 -10.76
CA HIS A 193 12.38 10.59 -11.00
C HIS A 193 12.25 11.28 -12.35
N LYS A 194 12.30 12.63 -12.33
CA LYS A 194 12.24 13.42 -13.54
C LYS A 194 13.57 13.42 -14.29
N THR A 195 13.49 13.44 -15.62
CA THR A 195 14.56 13.87 -16.50
C THR A 195 14.26 15.27 -17.04
N VAL A 196 15.13 15.79 -17.90
CA VAL A 196 14.92 17.08 -18.57
C VAL A 196 13.69 17.02 -19.48
N ASP A 197 12.98 18.11 -19.59
CA ASP A 197 11.79 18.21 -20.43
C ASP A 197 12.14 17.92 -21.90
N GLY A 198 11.30 17.16 -22.58
CA GLY A 198 11.46 16.73 -23.97
C GLY A 198 12.38 15.50 -24.16
N ALA A 199 12.93 14.93 -23.11
CA ALA A 199 13.74 13.72 -23.21
C ALA A 199 12.92 12.42 -23.41
N GLY A 200 11.62 12.46 -23.17
CA GLY A 200 10.76 11.29 -23.25
C GLY A 200 11.27 10.12 -22.38
N ILE A 201 11.53 8.98 -23.03
CA ILE A 201 12.03 7.76 -22.38
C ILE A 201 13.54 7.55 -22.50
N SER A 202 14.30 8.47 -23.09
CA SER A 202 15.71 8.26 -23.43
C SER A 202 16.63 8.03 -22.21
N ALA A 203 16.20 8.45 -21.03
CA ALA A 203 16.96 8.35 -19.79
C ALA A 203 16.50 7.21 -18.86
N THR A 204 15.47 6.44 -19.22
CA THR A 204 14.88 5.43 -18.32
C THR A 204 15.88 4.35 -17.94
N ASN A 205 16.60 3.80 -18.90
CA ASN A 205 17.57 2.72 -18.67
C ASN A 205 18.93 3.19 -18.14
N THR A 206 19.32 4.42 -18.46
CA THR A 206 20.67 4.93 -18.14
C THR A 206 20.73 5.71 -16.83
N LEU A 207 19.74 6.56 -16.59
CA LEU A 207 19.68 7.44 -15.43
C LEU A 207 18.57 7.07 -14.45
N HIS A 208 17.71 6.10 -14.79
CA HIS A 208 16.48 5.76 -14.05
C HIS A 208 15.59 6.98 -13.86
N ARG A 209 15.34 7.71 -14.97
CA ARG A 209 14.54 8.93 -15.00
C ARG A 209 13.62 8.93 -16.21
N ILE A 210 12.46 9.56 -16.09
CA ILE A 210 11.48 9.70 -17.18
C ILE A 210 10.99 11.14 -17.30
N ASP A 211 10.65 11.56 -18.52
CA ASP A 211 10.01 12.86 -18.76
C ASP A 211 8.57 12.84 -18.22
N LYS A 212 8.22 13.86 -17.45
CA LYS A 212 6.85 14.02 -16.92
C LYS A 212 5.81 14.09 -18.06
N ALA A 213 6.14 14.74 -19.19
CA ALA A 213 5.25 14.82 -20.32
C ALA A 213 4.94 13.43 -20.92
N GLN A 214 5.90 12.51 -20.91
CA GLN A 214 5.67 11.12 -21.33
C GLN A 214 4.65 10.44 -20.41
N VAL A 215 4.84 10.50 -19.10
CA VAL A 215 3.92 9.90 -18.11
C VAL A 215 2.50 10.44 -18.29
N LEU A 216 2.36 11.78 -18.42
CA LEU A 216 1.05 12.41 -18.64
C LEU A 216 0.39 11.93 -19.94
N SER A 217 1.18 11.75 -21.01
CA SER A 217 0.71 11.23 -22.28
C SER A 217 0.19 9.81 -22.20
N ASP A 218 0.92 8.93 -21.49
CA ASP A 218 0.59 7.51 -21.33
C ASP A 218 -0.73 7.35 -20.55
N PHE A 219 -0.84 7.97 -19.39
CA PHE A 219 -2.05 7.91 -18.57
C PHE A 219 -3.25 8.53 -19.27
N LYS A 220 -3.06 9.62 -20.02
CA LYS A 220 -4.11 10.18 -20.89
C LYS A 220 -4.55 9.19 -21.97
N ALA A 221 -3.60 8.51 -22.62
CA ALA A 221 -3.90 7.49 -23.64
C ALA A 221 -4.56 6.25 -23.05
N ALA A 222 -4.30 5.97 -21.77
CA ALA A 222 -4.98 4.92 -21.02
C ALA A 222 -6.41 5.31 -20.60
N GLY A 223 -6.78 6.59 -20.60
CA GLY A 223 -8.15 7.06 -20.39
C GLY A 223 -8.43 7.55 -18.98
N VAL A 224 -7.42 7.97 -18.21
CA VAL A 224 -7.59 8.59 -16.89
C VAL A 224 -7.45 10.10 -16.93
N GLU A 225 -7.97 10.74 -15.90
CA GLU A 225 -7.91 12.18 -15.69
C GLU A 225 -6.80 12.52 -14.68
N LEU A 226 -5.91 13.46 -15.03
CA LEU A 226 -4.99 14.06 -14.05
C LEU A 226 -5.82 14.95 -13.10
N VAL A 227 -5.77 14.64 -11.79
CA VAL A 227 -6.49 15.41 -10.75
C VAL A 227 -5.55 16.20 -9.85
N GLU A 228 -4.27 15.82 -9.77
CA GLU A 228 -3.26 16.58 -9.05
C GLU A 228 -1.88 16.45 -9.71
N ASP A 229 -1.18 17.57 -9.84
CA ASP A 229 0.23 17.69 -10.25
C ASP A 229 0.95 18.50 -9.17
N SER A 230 1.58 17.81 -8.22
CA SER A 230 2.15 18.42 -7.03
C SER A 230 3.66 18.61 -7.14
N ASN A 231 4.14 19.76 -6.67
CA ASN A 231 5.58 20.05 -6.57
C ASN A 231 6.20 19.62 -5.24
N VAL A 232 5.49 18.84 -4.40
CA VAL A 232 5.94 18.45 -3.05
C VAL A 232 7.24 17.62 -3.07
N LEU A 233 7.59 17.01 -4.20
CA LEU A 233 8.81 16.23 -4.42
C LEU A 233 9.80 16.92 -5.38
N ALA A 234 9.52 18.14 -5.80
CA ALA A 234 10.39 18.87 -6.72
C ALA A 234 11.69 19.28 -6.03
N ASN A 235 12.81 19.09 -6.72
CA ASN A 235 14.12 19.60 -6.31
C ASN A 235 14.82 20.30 -7.49
N PRO A 236 14.68 21.61 -7.63
CA PRO A 236 15.29 22.35 -8.72
C PRO A 236 16.82 22.40 -8.68
N ALA A 237 17.45 21.91 -7.61
CA ALA A 237 18.90 21.79 -7.54
C ALA A 237 19.46 20.51 -8.19
N ASP A 238 18.59 19.58 -8.57
CA ASP A 238 18.96 18.38 -9.33
C ASP A 238 18.99 18.73 -10.83
N ASP A 239 20.17 18.67 -11.44
CA ASP A 239 20.41 18.97 -12.85
C ASP A 239 19.99 17.85 -13.82
N HIS A 240 19.46 16.76 -13.30
CA HIS A 240 19.02 15.54 -14.00
C HIS A 240 20.15 14.81 -14.78
N ALA A 241 21.42 15.20 -14.59
CA ALA A 241 22.54 14.63 -15.34
C ALA A 241 23.09 13.32 -14.75
N LYS A 242 22.75 13.01 -13.51
CA LYS A 242 23.26 11.85 -12.78
C LYS A 242 22.21 10.74 -12.67
N ILE A 243 22.71 9.49 -12.65
CA ILE A 243 21.88 8.34 -12.27
C ILE A 243 21.34 8.54 -10.84
N VAL A 244 20.09 8.20 -10.60
CA VAL A 244 19.41 8.42 -9.32
C VAL A 244 20.05 7.74 -8.11
N PHE A 245 20.91 6.76 -8.36
CA PHE A 245 21.69 6.02 -7.33
C PHE A 245 23.03 6.68 -6.97
N ASP A 246 23.44 7.75 -7.68
CA ASP A 246 24.68 8.48 -7.35
C ASP A 246 24.62 8.99 -5.91
N PRO A 247 25.64 8.70 -5.06
CA PRO A 247 25.62 9.07 -3.64
C PRO A 247 25.39 10.56 -3.38
N SER A 248 25.77 11.44 -4.31
CA SER A 248 25.62 12.89 -4.15
C SER A 248 24.18 13.40 -4.24
N ILE A 249 23.29 12.63 -4.93
CA ILE A 249 21.89 13.01 -5.16
C ILE A 249 20.88 11.95 -4.68
N ARG A 250 21.33 10.78 -4.28
CA ARG A 250 20.46 9.70 -3.83
C ARG A 250 19.53 10.17 -2.70
N GLY A 251 18.22 9.97 -2.88
CA GLY A 251 17.18 10.47 -1.98
C GLY A 251 16.90 11.98 -2.09
N LYS A 252 17.58 12.69 -3.01
CA LYS A 252 17.41 14.15 -3.24
C LYS A 252 17.14 14.49 -4.70
N THR A 253 16.80 13.51 -5.52
CA THR A 253 16.47 13.73 -6.93
C THR A 253 15.20 14.57 -7.08
N ASP A 254 15.12 15.32 -8.21
CA ASP A 254 13.86 15.96 -8.61
C ASP A 254 12.87 14.89 -9.03
N ARG A 255 11.68 14.90 -8.41
CA ARG A 255 10.65 13.90 -8.64
C ARG A 255 9.32 14.56 -8.95
N MET A 256 8.54 13.94 -9.82
CA MET A 256 7.13 14.25 -10.00
C MET A 256 6.28 13.56 -8.91
N ALA A 257 5.14 14.15 -8.60
CA ALA A 257 4.11 13.60 -7.74
C ALA A 257 2.74 13.88 -8.37
N LEU A 258 2.11 12.84 -8.91
CA LEU A 258 0.91 12.94 -9.74
C LEU A 258 -0.20 12.07 -9.16
N VAL A 259 -1.44 12.55 -9.26
CA VAL A 259 -2.63 11.75 -8.96
C VAL A 259 -3.53 11.75 -10.19
N PHE A 260 -3.88 10.56 -10.63
CA PHE A 260 -4.86 10.35 -11.69
C PHE A 260 -6.12 9.71 -11.13
N ARG A 261 -7.25 9.93 -11.79
CA ARG A 261 -8.54 9.32 -11.43
C ARG A 261 -9.12 8.54 -12.59
N ARG A 262 -9.57 7.33 -12.33
CA ARG A 262 -10.41 6.60 -13.27
C ARG A 262 -11.77 7.32 -13.38
N PRO A 263 -12.28 7.63 -14.57
CA PRO A 263 -13.63 8.17 -14.74
C PRO A 263 -14.70 7.29 -14.07
N LEU A 264 -15.83 7.93 -13.69
CA LEU A 264 -16.97 7.24 -13.06
C LEU A 264 -17.70 6.32 -14.04
#